data_b88a85ec56a38823bcfab753648bc13f
#
_entry.id   b88a85ec56a38823bcfab753648bc13f
#
_cell.length_a   1.000
_cell.length_b   1.000
_cell.length_c   1.000
_cell.angle_alpha   90.00
_cell.angle_beta   90.00
_cell.angle_gamma   90.00
#
_symmetry.space_group_name_H-M   'P 1'
#
loop_
_entity.id
_entity.type
_entity.pdbx_description
1 polymer ?
#
loop_
_entity_poly.entity_id
_entity_poly.type
_entity_poly.pdbx_seq_one_letter_code
_entity_poly.pdbx_strand_id
1 'polypeptide(L)'
;QAPREGQTLIKDQVQGDVVIRNDQLDDMVLLRSDGSPVYMLAVVVDDHDMGVTHVIRGDDHLNNAARQIQIYLAMRWDLPTYAHIPLIHGPDGKKMSKRHGATGVEEYQALGYSAAGMRNYLARLGWSHGDDEFFTDAQAQSWFDLEHIGKSPARFDFKKLANISGQHIAQTDDAALLHELEG
;
A
#
# COMPACT_ATOMS: atom_id res chain seq x y z
N GLN A 1 -22.12 -14.84 -13.53
CA GLN A 1 -22.99 -13.80 -12.92
C GLN A 1 -22.56 -13.57 -11.47
N ALA A 2 -22.54 -12.33 -11.04
CA ALA A 2 -22.36 -11.98 -9.63
C ALA A 2 -23.58 -12.44 -8.81
N PRO A 3 -23.41 -12.88 -7.55
CA PRO A 3 -24.54 -13.19 -6.68
C PRO A 3 -25.35 -11.91 -6.44
N ARG A 4 -26.68 -12.04 -6.40
CA ARG A 4 -27.59 -10.90 -6.18
C ARG A 4 -28.15 -10.85 -4.75
N GLU A 5 -28.10 -11.98 -4.05
CA GLU A 5 -28.60 -12.11 -2.68
C GLU A 5 -27.45 -12.25 -1.69
N GLY A 6 -27.72 -11.90 -0.44
CA GLY A 6 -26.72 -11.98 0.63
C GLY A 6 -25.71 -10.83 0.64
N GLN A 7 -24.58 -11.08 1.24
CA GLN A 7 -23.52 -10.08 1.42
C GLN A 7 -22.13 -10.70 1.31
N THR A 8 -21.16 -9.89 0.90
CA THR A 8 -19.74 -10.23 0.86
C THR A 8 -19.05 -9.54 2.03
N LEU A 9 -18.43 -10.34 2.90
CA LEU A 9 -17.63 -9.85 4.02
C LEU A 9 -16.15 -9.79 3.60
N ILE A 10 -15.55 -8.62 3.72
CA ILE A 10 -14.11 -8.40 3.61
C ILE A 10 -13.57 -8.29 5.03
N LYS A 11 -12.80 -9.29 5.48
CA LYS A 11 -12.08 -9.23 6.76
C LYS A 11 -10.76 -8.49 6.51
N ASP A 12 -10.76 -7.18 6.74
CA ASP A 12 -9.61 -6.33 6.46
C ASP A 12 -8.81 -6.06 7.74
N GLN A 13 -7.50 -6.27 7.68
CA GLN A 13 -6.65 -6.13 8.86
C GLN A 13 -6.48 -4.67 9.31
N VAL A 14 -6.70 -3.71 8.42
CA VAL A 14 -6.60 -2.27 8.73
C VAL A 14 -7.98 -1.65 8.94
N GLN A 15 -8.90 -1.84 7.98
CA GLN A 15 -10.23 -1.22 8.01
C GLN A 15 -11.20 -1.96 8.93
N GLY A 16 -10.91 -3.22 9.29
CA GLY A 16 -11.82 -4.11 10.01
C GLY A 16 -12.82 -4.78 9.08
N ASP A 17 -13.90 -5.29 9.64
CA ASP A 17 -14.92 -5.99 8.88
C ASP A 17 -15.73 -5.02 7.99
N VAL A 18 -15.60 -5.17 6.68
CA VAL A 18 -16.35 -4.39 5.69
C VAL A 18 -17.36 -5.28 5.00
N VAL A 19 -18.64 -4.91 5.07
CA VAL A 19 -19.75 -5.68 4.50
C VAL A 19 -20.29 -4.96 3.27
N ILE A 20 -20.32 -5.65 2.13
CA ILE A 20 -20.92 -5.16 0.88
C ILE A 20 -22.09 -6.05 0.51
N ARG A 21 -23.27 -5.46 0.28
CA ARG A 21 -24.43 -6.19 -0.19
C ARG A 21 -24.20 -6.67 -1.62
N ASN A 22 -24.56 -7.92 -1.90
CA ASN A 22 -24.31 -8.51 -3.22
C ASN A 22 -25.18 -7.90 -4.32
N ASP A 23 -26.32 -7.28 -3.98
CA ASP A 23 -27.13 -6.53 -4.96
C ASP A 23 -26.44 -5.25 -5.49
N GLN A 24 -25.36 -4.80 -4.81
CA GLN A 24 -24.50 -3.71 -5.27
C GLN A 24 -23.35 -4.17 -6.19
N LEU A 25 -23.16 -5.50 -6.32
CA LEU A 25 -22.19 -6.08 -7.23
C LEU A 25 -22.82 -6.25 -8.61
N ASP A 26 -22.22 -5.63 -9.61
CA ASP A 26 -22.62 -5.80 -11.02
C ASP A 26 -21.89 -6.98 -11.68
N ASP A 27 -22.48 -7.46 -12.77
CA ASP A 27 -21.80 -8.40 -13.66
C ASP A 27 -20.71 -7.66 -14.40
N MET A 28 -19.45 -7.96 -14.06
CA MET A 28 -18.31 -7.30 -14.67
C MET A 28 -17.75 -8.12 -15.84
N VAL A 29 -17.16 -7.44 -16.80
CA VAL A 29 -16.38 -8.08 -17.85
C VAL A 29 -15.09 -8.61 -17.22
N LEU A 30 -14.83 -9.92 -17.35
CA LEU A 30 -13.60 -10.59 -16.91
C LEU A 30 -12.62 -10.81 -18.07
N LEU A 31 -13.16 -11.12 -19.26
CA LEU A 31 -12.42 -11.27 -20.51
C LEU A 31 -12.97 -10.30 -21.55
N ARG A 32 -12.09 -9.68 -22.31
CA ARG A 32 -12.47 -8.89 -23.48
C ARG A 32 -12.81 -9.81 -24.65
N SER A 33 -13.38 -9.25 -25.71
CA SER A 33 -13.74 -10.00 -26.93
C SER A 33 -12.54 -10.63 -27.63
N ASP A 34 -11.33 -10.10 -27.43
CA ASP A 34 -10.07 -10.64 -27.95
C ASP A 34 -9.47 -11.75 -27.06
N GLY A 35 -10.15 -12.12 -25.96
CA GLY A 35 -9.69 -13.13 -24.99
C GLY A 35 -8.71 -12.58 -23.96
N SER A 36 -8.32 -11.30 -23.99
CA SER A 36 -7.45 -10.73 -22.97
C SER A 36 -8.21 -10.51 -21.65
N PRO A 37 -7.59 -10.85 -20.48
CA PRO A 37 -8.22 -10.61 -19.19
C PRO A 37 -8.25 -9.12 -18.85
N VAL A 38 -9.23 -8.72 -18.05
CA VAL A 38 -9.21 -7.41 -17.39
C VAL A 38 -8.57 -7.52 -16.02
N TYR A 39 -8.19 -6.36 -15.46
CA TYR A 39 -7.53 -6.27 -14.14
C TYR A 39 -8.13 -7.18 -13.06
N MET A 40 -9.46 -7.21 -12.94
CA MET A 40 -10.13 -7.97 -11.87
C MET A 40 -9.87 -9.47 -11.96
N LEU A 41 -9.77 -10.04 -13.16
CA LEU A 41 -9.44 -11.45 -13.33
C LEU A 41 -7.93 -11.67 -13.22
N ALA A 42 -7.14 -10.85 -13.93
CA ALA A 42 -5.69 -11.02 -13.98
C ALA A 42 -5.07 -11.00 -12.58
N VAL A 43 -5.40 -9.99 -11.75
CA VAL A 43 -4.82 -9.86 -10.41
C VAL A 43 -5.17 -11.05 -9.50
N VAL A 44 -6.40 -11.59 -9.58
CA VAL A 44 -6.81 -12.73 -8.75
C VAL A 44 -6.06 -14.01 -9.17
N VAL A 45 -5.90 -14.22 -10.47
CA VAL A 45 -5.17 -15.39 -11.00
C VAL A 45 -3.68 -15.29 -10.67
N ASP A 46 -3.08 -14.13 -10.90
CA ASP A 46 -1.66 -13.90 -10.62
C ASP A 46 -1.36 -14.04 -9.12
N ASP A 47 -2.19 -13.45 -8.25
CA ASP A 47 -2.04 -13.56 -6.79
C ASP A 47 -2.14 -15.02 -6.33
N HIS A 48 -3.12 -15.78 -6.87
CA HIS A 48 -3.27 -17.19 -6.55
C HIS A 48 -2.08 -18.02 -7.04
N ASP A 49 -1.69 -17.88 -8.31
CA ASP A 49 -0.64 -18.71 -8.93
C ASP A 49 0.75 -18.38 -8.37
N MET A 50 0.98 -17.15 -7.94
CA MET A 50 2.21 -16.71 -7.27
C MET A 50 2.20 -16.99 -5.76
N GLY A 51 1.12 -17.52 -5.20
CA GLY A 51 1.01 -17.85 -3.78
C GLY A 51 0.99 -16.64 -2.86
N VAL A 52 0.40 -15.52 -3.30
CA VAL A 52 0.26 -14.30 -2.50
C VAL A 52 -0.65 -14.58 -1.31
N THR A 53 -0.13 -14.42 -0.10
CA THR A 53 -0.86 -14.66 1.15
C THR A 53 -1.51 -13.41 1.71
N HIS A 54 -0.95 -12.22 1.42
CA HIS A 54 -1.41 -10.94 1.93
C HIS A 54 -1.50 -9.92 0.80
N VAL A 55 -2.65 -9.28 0.65
CA VAL A 55 -2.88 -8.18 -0.30
C VAL A 55 -2.92 -6.88 0.49
N ILE A 56 -1.79 -6.17 0.53
CA ILE A 56 -1.63 -4.89 1.22
C ILE A 56 -1.58 -3.79 0.17
N ARG A 57 -2.59 -2.90 0.14
CA ARG A 57 -2.72 -1.88 -0.91
C ARG A 57 -3.54 -0.66 -0.47
N GLY A 58 -3.65 0.35 -1.31
CA GLY A 58 -4.46 1.53 -1.03
C GLY A 58 -5.96 1.22 -0.88
N ASP A 59 -6.63 1.96 0.00
CA ASP A 59 -8.05 1.80 0.33
C ASP A 59 -8.99 2.22 -0.83
N ASP A 60 -8.48 2.89 -1.86
CA ASP A 60 -9.20 3.11 -3.11
C ASP A 60 -9.52 1.80 -3.87
N HIS A 61 -8.87 0.70 -3.51
CA HIS A 61 -9.14 -0.65 -4.00
C HIS A 61 -10.08 -1.48 -3.12
N LEU A 62 -10.57 -0.96 -2.00
CA LEU A 62 -11.43 -1.71 -1.07
C LEU A 62 -12.71 -2.25 -1.75
N ASN A 63 -13.35 -1.45 -2.58
CA ASN A 63 -14.53 -1.89 -3.35
C ASN A 63 -14.19 -2.98 -4.38
N ASN A 64 -12.95 -3.05 -4.85
CA ASN A 64 -12.51 -4.10 -5.75
C ASN A 64 -12.38 -5.45 -5.03
N ALA A 65 -12.02 -5.44 -3.75
CA ALA A 65 -11.87 -6.66 -2.96
C ALA A 65 -13.15 -7.49 -2.92
N ALA A 66 -14.32 -6.87 -2.78
CA ALA A 66 -15.60 -7.60 -2.82
C ALA A 66 -15.81 -8.36 -4.14
N ARG A 67 -15.45 -7.74 -5.28
CA ARG A 67 -15.55 -8.38 -6.60
C ARG A 67 -14.52 -9.48 -6.78
N GLN A 68 -13.30 -9.27 -6.30
CA GLN A 68 -12.21 -10.24 -6.34
C GLN A 68 -12.53 -11.47 -5.48
N ILE A 69 -13.09 -11.27 -4.29
CA ILE A 69 -13.56 -12.36 -3.41
C ILE A 69 -14.56 -13.26 -4.17
N GLN A 70 -15.47 -12.69 -4.96
CA GLN A 70 -16.42 -13.51 -5.74
C GLN A 70 -15.70 -14.41 -6.77
N ILE A 71 -14.58 -13.96 -7.34
CA ILE A 71 -13.78 -14.78 -8.26
C ILE A 71 -13.09 -15.90 -7.50
N TYR A 72 -12.44 -15.62 -6.36
CA TYR A 72 -11.84 -16.63 -5.48
C TYR A 72 -12.87 -17.72 -5.09
N LEU A 73 -14.05 -17.29 -4.65
CA LEU A 73 -15.13 -18.22 -4.25
C LEU A 73 -15.62 -19.07 -5.43
N ALA A 74 -15.79 -18.48 -6.61
CA ALA A 74 -16.20 -19.19 -7.82
C ALA A 74 -15.17 -20.24 -8.26
N MET A 75 -13.90 -19.95 -8.08
CA MET A 75 -12.78 -20.85 -8.37
C MET A 75 -12.50 -21.86 -7.24
N ARG A 76 -13.15 -21.71 -6.08
CA ARG A 76 -12.90 -22.48 -4.85
C ARG A 76 -11.46 -22.37 -4.36
N TRP A 77 -10.87 -21.18 -4.50
CA TRP A 77 -9.56 -20.85 -3.99
C TRP A 77 -9.64 -20.23 -2.61
N ASP A 78 -8.59 -20.40 -1.81
CA ASP A 78 -8.48 -19.74 -0.51
C ASP A 78 -8.30 -18.23 -0.70
N LEU A 79 -8.92 -17.47 0.21
CA LEU A 79 -8.81 -16.01 0.17
C LEU A 79 -7.47 -15.56 0.76
N PRO A 80 -6.79 -14.58 0.15
CA PRO A 80 -5.67 -13.91 0.80
C PRO A 80 -6.16 -13.05 1.97
N THR A 81 -5.25 -12.70 2.88
CA THR A 81 -5.50 -11.70 3.90
C THR A 81 -5.48 -10.31 3.26
N TYR A 82 -6.53 -9.52 3.47
CA TYR A 82 -6.61 -8.15 2.95
C TYR A 82 -6.20 -7.13 4.01
N ALA A 83 -5.47 -6.09 3.57
CA ALA A 83 -5.13 -4.91 4.37
C ALA A 83 -5.17 -3.67 3.48
N HIS A 84 -6.19 -2.82 3.63
CA HIS A 84 -6.36 -1.61 2.83
C HIS A 84 -5.86 -0.39 3.61
N ILE A 85 -4.75 0.18 3.14
CA ILE A 85 -4.04 1.30 3.77
C ILE A 85 -4.63 2.62 3.25
N PRO A 86 -4.91 3.59 4.14
CA PRO A 86 -5.38 4.91 3.71
C PRO A 86 -4.42 5.59 2.73
N LEU A 87 -5.00 6.33 1.79
CA LEU A 87 -4.21 7.09 0.82
C LEU A 87 -3.43 8.23 1.50
N ILE A 88 -2.25 8.52 0.96
CA ILE A 88 -1.45 9.67 1.38
C ILE A 88 -2.03 10.94 0.74
N HIS A 89 -2.21 11.98 1.55
CA HIS A 89 -2.67 13.29 1.12
C HIS A 89 -1.50 14.28 1.04
N GLY A 90 -1.61 15.22 0.13
CA GLY A 90 -0.70 16.35 0.05
C GLY A 90 -0.94 17.38 1.16
N PRO A 91 -0.13 18.46 1.23
CA PRO A 91 -0.29 19.52 2.23
C PRO A 91 -1.67 20.19 2.18
N ASP A 92 -2.33 20.18 1.04
CA ASP A 92 -3.69 20.74 0.83
C ASP A 92 -4.82 19.81 1.30
N GLY A 93 -4.48 18.64 1.86
CA GLY A 93 -5.43 17.64 2.33
C GLY A 93 -6.13 16.83 1.23
N LYS A 94 -5.71 16.96 -0.03
CA LYS A 94 -6.21 16.15 -1.15
C LYS A 94 -5.27 14.98 -1.43
N LYS A 95 -5.77 13.93 -2.11
CA LYS A 95 -4.94 12.80 -2.56
C LYS A 95 -3.65 13.33 -3.20
N MET A 96 -2.51 12.80 -2.77
CA MET A 96 -1.22 13.20 -3.29
C MET A 96 -1.14 12.98 -4.80
N SER A 97 -0.59 13.95 -5.54
CA SER A 97 -0.51 13.93 -6.99
C SER A 97 0.71 14.73 -7.47
N LYS A 98 1.05 14.63 -8.74
CA LYS A 98 2.20 15.34 -9.36
C LYS A 98 2.26 16.85 -9.07
N ARG A 99 1.12 17.51 -8.88
CA ARG A 99 1.09 18.95 -8.52
C ARG A 99 1.61 19.28 -7.12
N HIS A 100 1.77 18.28 -6.24
CA HIS A 100 2.28 18.44 -4.88
C HIS A 100 3.79 18.27 -4.78
N GLY A 101 4.50 18.13 -5.90
CA GLY A 101 5.94 17.93 -5.99
C GLY A 101 6.29 16.51 -6.46
N ALA A 102 7.45 16.03 -6.07
CA ALA A 102 7.96 14.72 -6.44
C ALA A 102 6.96 13.61 -6.09
N THR A 103 6.67 12.73 -7.03
CA THR A 103 5.71 11.62 -6.87
C THR A 103 6.32 10.25 -7.15
N GLY A 104 7.40 10.21 -7.92
CA GLY A 104 8.22 9.01 -8.13
C GLY A 104 9.38 8.97 -7.14
N VAL A 105 9.81 7.78 -6.75
CA VAL A 105 10.94 7.60 -5.80
C VAL A 105 12.23 8.19 -6.37
N GLU A 106 12.40 8.11 -7.67
CA GLU A 106 13.55 8.64 -8.41
C GLU A 106 13.69 10.17 -8.29
N GLU A 107 12.55 10.87 -8.18
CA GLU A 107 12.53 12.32 -8.00
C GLU A 107 13.07 12.71 -6.62
N TYR A 108 12.78 11.92 -5.58
CA TYR A 108 13.32 12.16 -4.23
C TYR A 108 14.81 11.86 -4.16
N GLN A 109 15.30 10.82 -4.85
CA GLN A 109 16.72 10.54 -5.00
C GLN A 109 17.44 11.75 -5.65
N ALA A 110 16.88 12.28 -6.74
CA ALA A 110 17.44 13.46 -7.41
C ALA A 110 17.46 14.72 -6.53
N LEU A 111 16.58 14.80 -5.51
CA LEU A 111 16.57 15.85 -4.50
C LEU A 111 17.55 15.60 -3.34
N GLY A 112 18.29 14.50 -3.34
CA GLY A 112 19.28 14.16 -2.34
C GLY A 112 18.75 13.48 -1.08
N TYR A 113 17.55 12.92 -1.12
CA TYR A 113 17.03 12.12 0.00
C TYR A 113 17.66 10.73 -0.02
N SER A 114 18.14 10.25 1.13
CA SER A 114 18.70 8.91 1.27
C SER A 114 17.60 7.84 1.17
N ALA A 115 17.92 6.68 0.62
CA ALA A 115 16.98 5.56 0.51
C ALA A 115 16.48 5.09 1.88
N ALA A 116 17.35 5.02 2.90
CA ALA A 116 16.99 4.66 4.26
C ALA A 116 16.04 5.69 4.91
N GLY A 117 16.35 6.99 4.74
CA GLY A 117 15.48 8.07 5.22
C GLY A 117 14.10 8.04 4.56
N MET A 118 14.06 7.76 3.25
CA MET A 118 12.80 7.64 2.50
C MET A 118 11.96 6.47 3.00
N ARG A 119 12.54 5.27 3.18
CA ARG A 119 11.84 4.10 3.72
C ARG A 119 11.30 4.36 5.14
N ASN A 120 12.12 4.91 6.03
CA ASN A 120 11.69 5.27 7.39
C ASN A 120 10.50 6.25 7.35
N TYR A 121 10.61 7.32 6.55
CA TYR A 121 9.55 8.32 6.44
C TYR A 121 8.25 7.73 5.86
N LEU A 122 8.33 6.96 4.78
CA LEU A 122 7.15 6.33 4.16
C LEU A 122 6.46 5.35 5.11
N ALA A 123 7.22 4.57 5.88
CA ALA A 123 6.64 3.70 6.90
C ALA A 123 5.85 4.53 7.93
N ARG A 124 6.41 5.65 8.41
CA ARG A 124 5.75 6.55 9.37
C ARG A 124 4.50 7.25 8.85
N LEU A 125 4.26 7.29 7.56
CA LEU A 125 3.03 7.86 7.00
C LEU A 125 1.78 7.01 7.28
N GLY A 126 1.95 5.71 7.48
CA GLY A 126 0.80 4.81 7.69
C GLY A 126 0.96 3.86 8.87
N TRP A 127 2.16 3.72 9.41
CA TRP A 127 2.48 2.79 10.49
C TRP A 127 3.27 3.49 11.60
N SER A 128 3.17 2.97 12.83
CA SER A 128 3.92 3.49 13.97
C SER A 128 4.34 2.37 14.92
N HIS A 129 5.51 2.55 15.53
CA HIS A 129 5.99 1.77 16.66
C HIS A 129 6.16 2.70 17.86
N GLY A 130 5.15 2.79 18.72
CA GLY A 130 5.12 3.77 19.80
C GLY A 130 5.38 5.19 19.29
N ASP A 131 6.27 5.90 19.98
CA ASP A 131 6.69 7.28 19.65
C ASP A 131 7.96 7.35 18.78
N ASP A 132 8.50 6.19 18.35
CA ASP A 132 9.71 6.13 17.57
C ASP A 132 9.50 6.75 16.17
N GLU A 133 10.21 7.84 15.89
CA GLU A 133 10.18 8.50 14.58
C GLU A 133 11.36 8.09 13.70
N PHE A 134 12.48 7.79 14.30
CA PHE A 134 13.69 7.32 13.63
C PHE A 134 13.93 5.84 13.91
N PHE A 135 14.14 5.07 12.87
CA PHE A 135 14.52 3.65 12.97
C PHE A 135 15.25 3.18 11.71
N THR A 136 16.09 2.18 11.89
CA THR A 136 16.79 1.50 10.80
C THR A 136 15.87 0.49 10.09
N ASP A 137 16.28 0.03 8.90
CA ASP A 137 15.57 -1.03 8.18
C ASP A 137 15.45 -2.32 9.00
N ALA A 138 16.50 -2.69 9.74
CA ALA A 138 16.49 -3.87 10.60
C ALA A 138 15.48 -3.76 11.75
N GLN A 139 15.37 -2.56 12.35
CA GLN A 139 14.37 -2.28 13.37
C GLN A 139 12.97 -2.32 12.77
N ALA A 140 12.75 -1.66 11.62
CA ALA A 140 11.47 -1.69 10.92
C ALA A 140 11.03 -3.13 10.61
N GLN A 141 11.92 -3.97 10.10
CA GLN A 141 11.63 -5.39 9.80
C GLN A 141 11.27 -6.20 11.04
N SER A 142 11.88 -5.89 12.20
CA SER A 142 11.61 -6.61 13.45
C SER A 142 10.34 -6.13 14.15
N TRP A 143 9.91 -4.88 13.92
CA TRP A 143 8.79 -4.26 14.61
C TRP A 143 7.49 -4.26 13.80
N PHE A 144 7.60 -4.36 12.45
CA PHE A 144 6.46 -4.18 11.57
C PHE A 144 5.40 -5.26 11.77
N ASP A 145 4.16 -4.80 11.93
CA ASP A 145 2.96 -5.60 11.88
C ASP A 145 1.82 -4.82 11.21
N LEU A 146 0.72 -5.50 10.90
CA LEU A 146 -0.46 -4.87 10.30
C LEU A 146 -1.36 -4.18 11.32
N GLU A 147 -1.27 -4.53 12.59
CA GLU A 147 -2.15 -4.03 13.67
C GLU A 147 -1.88 -2.54 13.96
N HIS A 148 -0.63 -2.11 13.79
CA HIS A 148 -0.21 -0.73 14.02
C HIS A 148 -0.31 0.17 12.78
N ILE A 149 -0.94 -0.31 11.69
CA ILE A 149 -1.26 0.54 10.54
C ILE A 149 -2.47 1.40 10.89
N GLY A 150 -2.31 2.72 10.75
CA GLY A 150 -3.35 3.69 11.03
C GLY A 150 -4.50 3.66 10.02
N LYS A 151 -5.72 3.95 10.49
CA LYS A 151 -6.94 3.99 9.66
C LYS A 151 -7.20 5.37 9.03
N SER A 152 -6.43 6.37 9.40
CA SER A 152 -6.61 7.74 8.92
C SER A 152 -5.58 8.10 7.86
N PRO A 153 -5.97 8.85 6.80
CA PRO A 153 -5.04 9.34 5.81
C PRO A 153 -3.92 10.17 6.44
N ALA A 154 -2.67 9.86 6.08
CA ALA A 154 -1.52 10.67 6.47
C ALA A 154 -1.35 11.85 5.51
N ARG A 155 -0.79 12.95 6.02
CA ARG A 155 -0.37 14.09 5.19
C ARG A 155 1.12 14.03 4.96
N PHE A 156 1.52 14.22 3.70
CA PHE A 156 2.93 14.30 3.34
C PHE A 156 3.55 15.61 3.83
N ASP A 157 4.61 15.51 4.61
CA ASP A 157 5.36 16.64 5.20
C ASP A 157 6.82 16.58 4.74
N PHE A 158 7.19 17.46 3.82
CA PHE A 158 8.55 17.56 3.29
C PHE A 158 9.60 17.96 4.35
N LYS A 159 9.21 18.75 5.36
CA LYS A 159 10.13 19.13 6.44
C LYS A 159 10.48 17.92 7.32
N LYS A 160 9.48 17.11 7.63
CA LYS A 160 9.66 15.87 8.39
C LYS A 160 10.49 14.86 7.60
N LEU A 161 10.23 14.70 6.30
CA LEU A 161 11.06 13.87 5.42
C LEU A 161 12.53 14.34 5.42
N ALA A 162 12.77 15.64 5.24
CA ALA A 162 14.11 16.19 5.25
C ALA A 162 14.84 15.96 6.59
N ASN A 163 14.12 16.10 7.71
CA ASN A 163 14.67 15.84 9.04
C ASN A 163 15.09 14.37 9.22
N ILE A 164 14.18 13.44 8.90
CA ILE A 164 14.45 12.00 9.02
C ILE A 164 15.60 11.59 8.09
N SER A 165 15.58 12.03 6.83
CA SER A 165 16.66 11.73 5.89
C SER A 165 17.99 12.29 6.36
N GLY A 166 18.02 13.51 6.89
CA GLY A 166 19.23 14.11 7.46
C GLY A 166 19.80 13.31 8.64
N GLN A 167 18.94 12.74 9.50
CA GLN A 167 19.39 11.87 10.58
C GLN A 167 20.02 10.57 10.07
N HIS A 168 19.46 9.97 9.02
CA HIS A 168 20.04 8.77 8.37
C HIS A 168 21.41 9.10 7.75
N ILE A 169 21.51 10.21 7.01
CA ILE A 169 22.78 10.66 6.41
C ILE A 169 23.85 10.87 7.49
N ALA A 170 23.50 11.54 8.59
CA ALA A 170 24.43 11.79 9.69
C ALA A 170 24.91 10.53 10.42
N GLN A 171 24.20 9.41 10.30
CA GLN A 171 24.56 8.11 10.90
C GLN A 171 25.23 7.16 9.91
N THR A 172 25.26 7.50 8.61
CA THR A 172 25.93 6.71 7.57
C THR A 172 27.43 7.02 7.63
N ASP A 173 28.27 5.98 7.51
CA ASP A 173 29.71 6.20 7.45
C ASP A 173 30.12 6.87 6.12
N ASP A 174 31.24 7.60 6.17
CA ASP A 174 31.70 8.43 5.04
C ASP A 174 31.97 7.60 3.76
N ALA A 175 32.43 6.36 3.89
CA ALA A 175 32.74 5.52 2.73
C ALA A 175 31.45 5.03 2.04
N ALA A 176 30.43 4.65 2.84
CA ALA A 176 29.12 4.26 2.32
C ALA A 176 28.42 5.47 1.68
N LEU A 177 28.50 6.65 2.30
CA LEU A 177 27.93 7.87 1.76
C LEU A 177 28.58 8.28 0.43
N LEU A 178 29.92 8.17 0.33
CA LEU A 178 30.63 8.43 -0.91
C LEU A 178 30.19 7.49 -2.04
N HIS A 179 30.01 6.20 -1.73
CA HIS A 179 29.54 5.23 -2.70
C HIS A 179 28.12 5.54 -3.20
N GLU A 180 27.23 6.01 -2.33
CA GLU A 180 25.87 6.45 -2.74
C GLU A 180 25.89 7.69 -3.65
N LEU A 181 26.90 8.54 -3.53
CA LEU A 181 27.03 9.75 -4.35
C LEU A 181 27.69 9.50 -5.72
N GLU A 182 28.47 8.43 -5.85
CA GLU A 182 29.17 8.06 -7.09
C GLU A 182 28.35 7.16 -8.02
N GLY A 183 27.25 6.57 -7.56
CA GLY A 183 26.36 5.65 -8.31
C GLY A 183 25.10 6.30 -8.79
#